data_0310a5a6218151abe265f076c5888984
#
_entry.id   0310a5a6218151abe265f076c5888984
#
_cell.length_a   1.000
_cell.length_b   1.000
_cell.length_c   1.000
_cell.angle_alpha   90.00
_cell.angle_beta   90.00
_cell.angle_gamma   90.00
#
_symmetry.space_group_name_H-M   'P 1'
#
loop_
_entity.id
_entity.type
_entity.pdbx_description
1 polymer ?
#
loop_
_entity_poly.entity_id
_entity_poly.type
_entity_poly.pdbx_seq_one_letter_code
_entity_poly.pdbx_strand_id
1 'polypeptide(L)'
;MGALLLLAGTGANAQKKKEVLNDSNTPLHLLQPAYKVPYGMLTTEEIKADMDRVLRYLEKNTPTRVVDKNTGKVITDYANMTADAQLERGAFRLASYEWGVTYSAMLAAAEATGDQAYYKYVTDRFQFLAEVAPHFRKVLEKYGTVDPQMKQILTPHALDDAGAVCAAMVKVQMKKNSPELKPLIDNYMDFIVNKEYRLADGTFARTRPQHNTLWLDDMFMGIPPVAWYSCIAGDKKQMYLSEAVRQIFQFADRMWVPGKNLFRHGWVEGMQDHPAFHWGRANGWALLTMCEVLDVLPEDYPQRDKILELFRAHVRGLAACQ
;
A
#
# COMPACT_ATOMS: atom_id res chain seq x y z
N MET A 1 2.28 13.71 -81.12
CA MET A 1 3.24 14.10 -80.06
C MET A 1 2.48 14.13 -78.73
N GLY A 2 2.55 13.06 -77.98
CA GLY A 2 1.95 12.94 -76.69
C GLY A 2 3.05 12.67 -75.64
N ALA A 3 3.21 13.59 -74.70
CA ALA A 3 4.18 13.52 -73.69
C ALA A 3 3.65 12.66 -72.49
N LEU A 4 4.29 11.60 -72.18
CA LEU A 4 4.01 10.73 -71.05
C LEU A 4 4.75 11.28 -69.80
N LEU A 5 4.00 11.79 -68.80
CA LEU A 5 4.56 12.17 -67.53
C LEU A 5 4.64 10.93 -66.64
N LEU A 6 5.86 10.49 -66.32
CA LEU A 6 6.16 9.51 -65.30
C LEU A 6 6.15 10.20 -63.93
N LEU A 7 5.14 9.92 -63.13
CA LEU A 7 5.13 10.24 -61.68
C LEU A 7 5.93 9.19 -60.93
N ALA A 8 7.11 9.56 -60.46
CA ALA A 8 7.90 8.78 -59.53
C ALA A 8 7.28 8.89 -58.13
N GLY A 9 6.59 7.84 -57.69
CA GLY A 9 6.09 7.72 -56.34
C GLY A 9 7.23 7.36 -55.38
N THR A 10 7.66 8.29 -54.55
CA THR A 10 8.54 8.02 -53.41
C THR A 10 7.74 7.32 -52.35
N GLY A 11 7.82 5.99 -52.33
CA GLY A 11 7.30 5.16 -51.27
C GLY A 11 8.09 5.40 -49.98
N ALA A 12 7.59 6.22 -49.09
CA ALA A 12 8.09 6.32 -47.75
C ALA A 12 7.78 4.99 -47.00
N ASN A 13 8.77 4.12 -46.88
CA ASN A 13 8.70 2.96 -45.99
C ASN A 13 8.68 3.49 -44.54
N ALA A 14 7.48 3.77 -44.03
CA ALA A 14 7.28 3.94 -42.62
C ALA A 14 7.53 2.59 -41.93
N GLN A 15 8.74 2.42 -41.40
CA GLN A 15 9.02 1.29 -40.50
C GLN A 15 8.02 1.36 -39.36
N LYS A 16 7.01 0.48 -39.35
CA LYS A 16 6.11 0.28 -38.22
C LYS A 16 6.99 -0.02 -37.01
N LYS A 17 7.05 0.91 -36.06
CA LYS A 17 7.65 0.65 -34.73
C LYS A 17 7.02 -0.65 -34.21
N LYS A 18 7.86 -1.65 -33.98
CA LYS A 18 7.41 -2.93 -33.42
C LYS A 18 6.77 -2.63 -32.06
N GLU A 19 5.49 -2.89 -31.94
CA GLU A 19 4.75 -2.66 -30.69
C GLU A 19 5.36 -3.52 -29.60
N VAL A 20 5.69 -2.93 -28.46
CA VAL A 20 6.24 -3.65 -27.31
C VAL A 20 5.07 -4.37 -26.66
N LEU A 21 5.10 -5.70 -26.67
CA LEU A 21 4.11 -6.54 -26.02
C LEU A 21 4.22 -6.37 -24.50
N ASN A 22 3.09 -6.17 -23.85
CA ASN A 22 2.98 -6.06 -22.39
C ASN A 22 1.59 -6.53 -21.93
N ASP A 23 1.36 -6.57 -20.62
CA ASP A 23 0.12 -7.04 -20.01
C ASP A 23 -1.13 -6.18 -20.32
N SER A 24 -0.93 -4.95 -20.83
CA SER A 24 -2.02 -4.07 -21.23
C SER A 24 -2.52 -4.34 -22.66
N ASN A 25 -1.68 -4.93 -23.51
CA ASN A 25 -2.01 -5.14 -24.94
C ASN A 25 -1.94 -6.63 -25.39
N THR A 26 -1.51 -7.53 -24.49
CA THR A 26 -1.32 -8.94 -24.82
C THR A 26 -1.78 -9.83 -23.66
N PRO A 27 -2.60 -10.85 -23.88
CA PRO A 27 -2.94 -11.83 -22.87
C PRO A 27 -1.70 -12.44 -22.22
N LEU A 28 -1.68 -12.58 -20.89
CA LEU A 28 -0.49 -13.03 -20.14
C LEU A 28 0.09 -14.35 -20.64
N HIS A 29 -0.75 -15.32 -21.02
CA HIS A 29 -0.30 -16.62 -21.54
C HIS A 29 0.41 -16.55 -22.91
N LEU A 30 0.31 -15.42 -23.62
CA LEU A 30 0.99 -15.17 -24.88
C LEU A 30 2.26 -14.31 -24.73
N LEU A 31 2.48 -13.76 -23.54
CA LEU A 31 3.71 -13.02 -23.25
C LEU A 31 4.86 -14.02 -23.06
N GLN A 32 5.95 -13.76 -23.79
CA GLN A 32 7.17 -14.53 -23.61
C GLN A 32 8.10 -13.76 -22.66
N PRO A 33 8.69 -14.41 -21.65
CA PRO A 33 9.62 -13.77 -20.74
C PRO A 33 10.86 -13.28 -21.51
N ALA A 34 11.36 -12.11 -21.10
CA ALA A 34 12.58 -11.53 -21.67
C ALA A 34 13.86 -12.24 -21.18
N TYR A 35 13.73 -13.24 -20.34
CA TYR A 35 14.84 -14.00 -19.73
C TYR A 35 14.67 -15.51 -20.02
N LYS A 36 15.76 -16.26 -19.84
CA LYS A 36 15.76 -17.70 -20.08
C LYS A 36 14.88 -18.44 -19.06
N VAL A 37 14.01 -19.34 -19.54
CA VAL A 37 13.14 -20.19 -18.72
C VAL A 37 13.51 -21.67 -18.96
N PRO A 38 13.64 -22.51 -17.93
CA PRO A 38 13.58 -22.17 -16.51
C PRO A 38 14.80 -21.36 -16.07
N TYR A 39 14.60 -20.42 -15.15
CA TYR A 39 15.70 -19.69 -14.50
C TYR A 39 16.18 -20.49 -13.28
N GLY A 40 17.47 -20.33 -12.94
CA GLY A 40 18.06 -20.99 -11.77
C GLY A 40 17.67 -20.30 -10.46
N MET A 41 18.09 -20.88 -9.35
CA MET A 41 18.01 -20.23 -8.04
C MET A 41 18.93 -19.02 -8.03
N LEU A 42 18.39 -17.87 -7.59
CA LEU A 42 19.18 -16.65 -7.39
C LEU A 42 20.05 -16.78 -6.13
N THR A 43 21.24 -16.23 -6.19
CA THR A 43 22.07 -16.06 -5.00
C THR A 43 21.57 -14.90 -4.15
N THR A 44 22.00 -14.84 -2.88
CA THR A 44 21.67 -13.74 -1.97
C THR A 44 22.19 -12.39 -2.53
N GLU A 45 23.36 -12.41 -3.17
CA GLU A 45 23.99 -11.23 -3.78
C GLU A 45 23.19 -10.72 -4.99
N GLU A 46 22.68 -11.63 -5.83
CA GLU A 46 21.83 -11.28 -6.97
C GLU A 46 20.50 -10.68 -6.50
N ILE A 47 19.87 -11.29 -5.49
CA ILE A 47 18.65 -10.75 -4.87
C ILE A 47 18.90 -9.35 -4.32
N LYS A 48 19.99 -9.16 -3.54
CA LYS A 48 20.33 -7.83 -3.00
C LYS A 48 20.59 -6.83 -4.10
N ALA A 49 21.28 -7.21 -5.17
CA ALA A 49 21.57 -6.31 -6.29
C ALA A 49 20.27 -5.81 -6.96
N ASP A 50 19.26 -6.66 -7.10
CA ASP A 50 17.96 -6.28 -7.61
C ASP A 50 17.19 -5.36 -6.64
N MET A 51 17.23 -5.66 -5.35
CA MET A 51 16.65 -4.80 -4.32
C MET A 51 17.32 -3.41 -4.31
N ASP A 52 18.63 -3.33 -4.41
CA ASP A 52 19.40 -2.07 -4.49
C ASP A 52 19.04 -1.28 -5.76
N ARG A 53 18.82 -1.95 -6.87
CA ARG A 53 18.38 -1.33 -8.13
C ARG A 53 16.99 -0.70 -7.95
N VAL A 54 16.07 -1.41 -7.29
CA VAL A 54 14.74 -0.88 -6.96
C VAL A 54 14.86 0.33 -6.03
N LEU A 55 15.65 0.24 -4.96
CA LEU A 55 15.84 1.34 -4.02
C LEU A 55 16.34 2.61 -4.74
N ARG A 56 17.40 2.51 -5.53
CA ARG A 56 17.94 3.65 -6.31
C ARG A 56 16.92 4.26 -7.27
N TYR A 57 16.09 3.41 -7.89
CA TYR A 57 15.01 3.89 -8.75
C TYR A 57 13.96 4.66 -7.98
N LEU A 58 13.52 4.15 -6.82
CA LEU A 58 12.52 4.79 -5.98
C LEU A 58 13.05 6.10 -5.38
N GLU A 59 14.31 6.16 -4.92
CA GLU A 59 14.94 7.39 -4.42
C GLU A 59 14.85 8.51 -5.45
N LYS A 60 15.18 8.21 -6.70
CA LYS A 60 15.13 9.18 -7.81
C LYS A 60 13.70 9.62 -8.15
N ASN A 61 12.70 8.78 -7.95
CA ASN A 61 11.35 8.97 -8.46
C ASN A 61 10.30 9.30 -7.39
N THR A 62 10.73 9.52 -6.15
CA THR A 62 9.88 9.94 -5.02
C THR A 62 10.51 11.15 -4.31
N PRO A 63 10.50 12.34 -4.94
CA PRO A 63 11.14 13.53 -4.39
C PRO A 63 10.46 13.99 -3.10
N THR A 64 11.27 14.54 -2.17
CA THR A 64 10.82 15.10 -0.89
C THR A 64 10.96 16.62 -0.92
N ARG A 65 10.19 17.27 -1.77
CA ARG A 65 10.18 18.74 -1.93
C ARG A 65 8.74 19.24 -2.06
N VAL A 66 8.54 20.47 -1.62
CA VAL A 66 7.32 21.25 -1.91
C VAL A 66 7.63 22.21 -3.06
N VAL A 67 6.73 22.31 -4.00
CA VAL A 67 6.86 23.21 -5.16
C VAL A 67 5.59 24.01 -5.35
N ASP A 68 5.71 25.17 -5.97
CA ASP A 68 4.57 25.91 -6.50
C ASP A 68 4.06 25.20 -7.78
N LYS A 69 2.78 24.87 -7.80
CA LYS A 69 2.18 24.07 -8.88
C LYS A 69 2.15 24.76 -10.26
N ASN A 70 2.21 26.11 -10.27
CA ASN A 70 2.12 26.90 -11.48
C ASN A 70 3.50 27.15 -12.10
N THR A 71 4.52 27.29 -11.28
CA THR A 71 5.87 27.69 -11.69
C THR A 71 6.91 26.56 -11.59
N GLY A 72 6.62 25.52 -10.84
CA GLY A 72 7.55 24.44 -10.51
C GLY A 72 8.69 24.86 -9.56
N LYS A 73 8.70 26.09 -9.06
CA LYS A 73 9.74 26.57 -8.14
C LYS A 73 9.62 25.87 -6.79
N VAL A 74 10.78 25.45 -6.25
CA VAL A 74 10.85 24.84 -4.92
C VAL A 74 10.49 25.90 -3.86
N ILE A 75 9.60 25.51 -2.94
CA ILE A 75 9.20 26.30 -1.78
C ILE A 75 9.98 25.79 -0.58
N THR A 76 10.77 26.65 0.03
CA THR A 76 11.53 26.38 1.25
C THR A 76 10.95 27.07 2.48
N ASP A 77 10.18 28.13 2.28
CA ASP A 77 9.45 28.84 3.35
C ASP A 77 8.04 28.25 3.49
N TYR A 78 7.93 27.18 4.27
CA TYR A 78 6.64 26.50 4.49
C TYR A 78 5.66 27.34 5.30
N ALA A 79 6.12 28.34 6.06
CA ALA A 79 5.24 29.18 6.88
C ALA A 79 4.32 30.06 6.02
N ASN A 80 4.76 30.44 4.83
CA ASN A 80 4.05 31.34 3.91
C ASN A 80 3.44 30.61 2.69
N MET A 81 3.21 29.29 2.77
CA MET A 81 2.59 28.54 1.69
C MET A 81 1.17 29.04 1.37
N THR A 82 0.83 28.97 0.09
CA THR A 82 -0.51 29.26 -0.44
C THR A 82 -1.20 27.98 -0.95
N ALA A 83 -2.41 28.12 -1.46
CA ALA A 83 -3.14 27.01 -2.12
C ALA A 83 -2.45 26.46 -3.38
N ASP A 84 -1.39 27.12 -3.85
CA ASP A 84 -0.59 26.67 -5.00
C ASP A 84 0.58 25.78 -4.60
N ALA A 85 0.84 25.62 -3.30
CA ALA A 85 1.85 24.69 -2.81
C ALA A 85 1.39 23.24 -2.99
N GLN A 86 2.27 22.40 -3.54
CA GLN A 86 2.04 20.97 -3.69
C GLN A 86 3.32 20.18 -3.42
N LEU A 87 3.18 18.90 -3.08
CA LEU A 87 4.29 17.98 -3.10
C LEU A 87 4.81 17.84 -4.54
N GLU A 88 6.13 17.89 -4.73
CA GLU A 88 6.71 17.67 -6.04
C GLU A 88 6.28 16.31 -6.57
N ARG A 89 5.81 16.27 -7.82
CA ARG A 89 5.35 15.03 -8.45
C ARG A 89 6.53 14.27 -9.03
N GLY A 90 6.80 13.10 -8.45
CA GLY A 90 7.65 12.10 -9.06
C GLY A 90 6.85 11.10 -9.89
N ALA A 91 7.45 9.97 -10.21
CA ALA A 91 6.73 8.87 -10.86
C ALA A 91 5.71 8.22 -9.92
N PHE A 92 5.84 8.41 -8.60
CA PHE A 92 5.00 7.80 -7.58
C PHE A 92 4.60 8.82 -6.51
N ARG A 93 3.55 8.48 -5.76
CA ARG A 93 3.10 9.24 -4.59
C ARG A 93 3.99 8.94 -3.39
N LEU A 94 4.03 9.85 -2.42
CA LEU A 94 4.71 9.61 -1.13
C LEU A 94 3.79 8.96 -0.09
N ALA A 95 2.48 9.09 -0.27
CA ALA A 95 1.48 8.51 0.60
C ALA A 95 0.36 7.91 -0.23
N SER A 96 0.21 6.61 -0.14
CA SER A 96 -0.86 5.77 -0.69
C SER A 96 -0.69 4.38 -0.07
N TYR A 97 -1.65 3.48 -0.27
CA TYR A 97 -1.50 2.12 0.26
C TYR A 97 -0.27 1.40 -0.34
N GLU A 98 0.00 1.59 -1.64
CA GLU A 98 1.17 1.02 -2.30
C GLU A 98 2.47 1.48 -1.65
N TRP A 99 2.51 2.78 -1.27
CA TRP A 99 3.69 3.31 -0.59
C TRP A 99 3.82 2.85 0.85
N GLY A 100 2.72 2.70 1.57
CA GLY A 100 2.73 2.07 2.89
C GLY A 100 3.32 0.67 2.88
N VAL A 101 2.93 -0.15 1.88
CA VAL A 101 3.49 -1.48 1.65
C VAL A 101 4.97 -1.40 1.27
N THR A 102 5.33 -0.49 0.35
CA THR A 102 6.72 -0.27 -0.08
C THR A 102 7.60 0.14 1.11
N TYR A 103 7.14 1.04 1.97
CA TYR A 103 7.88 1.43 3.17
C TYR A 103 8.06 0.25 4.14
N SER A 104 7.02 -0.54 4.38
CA SER A 104 7.13 -1.75 5.21
C SER A 104 8.11 -2.77 4.61
N ALA A 105 8.10 -2.95 3.29
CA ALA A 105 9.05 -3.81 2.60
C ALA A 105 10.50 -3.30 2.71
N MET A 106 10.73 -1.98 2.60
CA MET A 106 12.05 -1.39 2.79
C MET A 106 12.55 -1.53 4.24
N LEU A 107 11.66 -1.41 5.22
CA LEU A 107 12.03 -1.68 6.63
C LEU A 107 12.44 -3.14 6.84
N ALA A 108 11.71 -4.08 6.27
CA ALA A 108 12.04 -5.51 6.30
C ALA A 108 13.36 -5.79 5.54
N ALA A 109 13.60 -5.12 4.40
CA ALA A 109 14.85 -5.21 3.66
C ALA A 109 16.05 -4.72 4.48
N ALA A 110 15.89 -3.60 5.21
CA ALA A 110 16.93 -3.11 6.12
C ALA A 110 17.26 -4.11 7.23
N GLU A 111 16.25 -4.78 7.75
CA GLU A 111 16.41 -5.79 8.80
C GLU A 111 17.09 -7.05 8.26
N ALA A 112 16.62 -7.58 7.14
CA ALA A 112 17.13 -8.80 6.55
C ALA A 112 18.56 -8.67 6.01
N THR A 113 18.94 -7.48 5.49
CA THR A 113 20.26 -7.25 4.88
C THR A 113 21.26 -6.54 5.79
N GLY A 114 20.78 -5.90 6.86
CA GLY A 114 21.59 -4.99 7.69
C GLY A 114 21.88 -3.64 7.02
N ASP A 115 21.49 -3.43 5.76
CA ASP A 115 21.77 -2.23 4.99
C ASP A 115 20.82 -1.08 5.37
N GLN A 116 21.37 -0.05 6.01
CA GLN A 116 20.61 1.08 6.52
C GLN A 116 20.11 2.03 5.41
N ALA A 117 20.53 1.87 4.17
CA ALA A 117 20.03 2.68 3.06
C ALA A 117 18.51 2.49 2.86
N TYR A 118 18.02 1.27 3.00
CA TYR A 118 16.57 0.99 2.95
C TYR A 118 15.81 1.68 4.07
N TYR A 119 16.33 1.64 5.29
CA TYR A 119 15.72 2.32 6.43
C TYR A 119 15.73 3.84 6.24
N LYS A 120 16.86 4.40 5.77
CA LYS A 120 16.98 5.82 5.48
C LYS A 120 15.99 6.29 4.43
N TYR A 121 15.76 5.50 3.37
CA TYR A 121 14.76 5.80 2.35
C TYR A 121 13.38 6.08 2.97
N VAL A 122 12.95 5.25 3.92
CA VAL A 122 11.65 5.38 4.60
C VAL A 122 11.64 6.60 5.52
N THR A 123 12.65 6.73 6.37
CA THR A 123 12.70 7.79 7.39
C THR A 123 12.79 9.17 6.77
N ASP A 124 13.57 9.36 5.69
CA ASP A 124 13.66 10.67 5.01
C ASP A 124 12.28 11.14 4.50
N ARG A 125 11.46 10.21 3.98
CA ARG A 125 10.13 10.55 3.48
C ARG A 125 9.12 10.79 4.58
N PHE A 126 9.17 10.02 5.65
CA PHE A 126 8.29 10.24 6.78
C PHE A 126 8.63 11.52 7.55
N GLN A 127 9.91 11.81 7.74
CA GLN A 127 10.35 13.09 8.33
C GLN A 127 9.90 14.28 7.49
N PHE A 128 10.07 14.21 6.18
CA PHE A 128 9.58 15.26 5.27
C PHE A 128 8.05 15.44 5.40
N LEU A 129 7.27 14.34 5.37
CA LEU A 129 5.82 14.43 5.53
C LEU A 129 5.42 15.01 6.90
N ALA A 130 6.10 14.63 7.96
CA ALA A 130 5.86 15.16 9.30
C ALA A 130 6.19 16.65 9.39
N GLU A 131 7.26 17.08 8.74
CA GLU A 131 7.68 18.50 8.68
C GLU A 131 6.64 19.36 7.95
N VAL A 132 6.18 18.91 6.78
CA VAL A 132 5.31 19.77 5.94
C VAL A 132 3.83 19.68 6.33
N ALA A 133 3.37 18.61 6.96
CA ALA A 133 1.96 18.36 7.26
C ALA A 133 1.30 19.49 8.09
N PRO A 134 1.92 20.06 9.14
CA PRO A 134 1.33 21.17 9.90
C PRO A 134 1.11 22.43 9.04
N HIS A 135 2.00 22.66 8.08
CA HIS A 135 1.91 23.80 7.17
C HIS A 135 0.80 23.61 6.14
N PHE A 136 0.70 22.43 5.55
CA PHE A 136 -0.41 22.08 4.65
C PHE A 136 -1.77 22.07 5.37
N ARG A 137 -1.82 21.74 6.66
CA ARG A 137 -3.05 21.87 7.46
C ARG A 137 -3.50 23.32 7.53
N LYS A 138 -2.59 24.27 7.77
CA LYS A 138 -2.91 25.72 7.74
C LYS A 138 -3.37 26.17 6.35
N VAL A 139 -2.77 25.64 5.29
CA VAL A 139 -3.22 25.91 3.91
C VAL A 139 -4.67 25.43 3.72
N LEU A 140 -4.96 24.20 4.14
CA LEU A 140 -6.32 23.64 4.06
C LEU A 140 -7.33 24.46 4.85
N GLU A 141 -7.00 24.84 6.08
CA GLU A 141 -7.86 25.67 6.95
C GLU A 141 -8.12 27.07 6.36
N LYS A 142 -7.07 27.69 5.80
CA LYS A 142 -7.16 29.05 5.25
C LYS A 142 -7.86 29.13 3.89
N TYR A 143 -7.63 28.15 3.02
CA TYR A 143 -8.06 28.24 1.62
C TYR A 143 -9.16 27.20 1.26
N GLY A 144 -9.49 26.26 2.16
CA GLY A 144 -10.46 25.19 1.90
C GLY A 144 -9.97 24.12 0.90
N THR A 145 -8.74 24.26 0.41
CA THR A 145 -8.14 23.33 -0.56
C THR A 145 -6.65 23.13 -0.26
N VAL A 146 -6.11 22.01 -0.68
CA VAL A 146 -4.71 21.62 -0.46
C VAL A 146 -4.29 20.59 -1.51
N ASP A 147 -3.00 20.37 -1.65
CA ASP A 147 -2.47 19.27 -2.49
C ASP A 147 -3.23 17.95 -2.25
N PRO A 148 -3.64 17.22 -3.30
CA PRO A 148 -4.44 16.00 -3.15
C PRO A 148 -3.78 14.90 -2.32
N GLN A 149 -2.45 14.72 -2.38
CA GLN A 149 -1.76 13.75 -1.53
C GLN A 149 -1.79 14.20 -0.06
N MET A 150 -1.52 15.48 0.17
CA MET A 150 -1.61 16.03 1.53
C MET A 150 -3.04 15.99 2.08
N LYS A 151 -4.05 16.15 1.21
CA LYS A 151 -5.44 15.98 1.62
C LYS A 151 -5.71 14.56 2.14
N GLN A 152 -5.23 13.53 1.44
CA GLN A 152 -5.37 12.14 1.89
C GLN A 152 -4.66 11.89 3.24
N ILE A 153 -3.50 12.51 3.46
CA ILE A 153 -2.77 12.40 4.72
C ILE A 153 -3.52 13.13 5.86
N LEU A 154 -3.97 14.36 5.62
CA LEU A 154 -4.57 15.22 6.64
C LEU A 154 -6.01 14.85 6.97
N THR A 155 -6.75 14.38 5.98
CA THR A 155 -8.17 14.02 6.06
C THR A 155 -8.43 12.71 5.32
N PRO A 156 -7.92 11.58 5.82
CA PRO A 156 -8.16 10.28 5.19
C PRO A 156 -9.66 9.98 5.15
N HIS A 157 -10.12 9.28 4.11
CA HIS A 157 -11.52 8.95 3.87
C HIS A 157 -11.76 7.47 3.54
N ALA A 158 -10.69 6.68 3.55
CA ALA A 158 -10.72 5.23 3.36
C ALA A 158 -9.53 4.58 4.06
N LEU A 159 -9.61 3.30 4.37
CA LEU A 159 -8.48 2.54 4.91
C LEU A 159 -7.27 2.56 3.98
N ASP A 160 -7.49 2.61 2.65
CA ASP A 160 -6.44 2.75 1.64
C ASP A 160 -5.57 4.00 1.85
N ASP A 161 -6.14 5.09 2.36
CA ASP A 161 -5.39 6.33 2.63
C ASP A 161 -4.53 6.24 3.89
N ALA A 162 -5.02 5.52 4.89
CA ALA A 162 -4.50 5.58 6.27
C ALA A 162 -3.67 4.37 6.66
N GLY A 163 -4.14 3.16 6.32
CA GLY A 163 -3.73 1.96 7.02
C GLY A 163 -2.28 1.53 6.81
N ALA A 164 -1.90 1.17 5.60
CA ALA A 164 -0.56 0.67 5.31
C ALA A 164 0.54 1.70 5.64
N VAL A 165 0.27 3.00 5.39
CA VAL A 165 1.21 4.09 5.73
C VAL A 165 1.34 4.23 7.25
N CYS A 166 0.22 4.18 7.98
CA CYS A 166 0.23 4.23 9.44
C CYS A 166 1.03 3.06 10.04
N ALA A 167 0.81 1.83 9.58
CA ALA A 167 1.57 0.66 10.04
C ALA A 167 3.09 0.85 9.86
N ALA A 168 3.52 1.34 8.69
CA ALA A 168 4.92 1.63 8.43
C ALA A 168 5.48 2.74 9.33
N MET A 169 4.71 3.82 9.59
CA MET A 169 5.12 4.89 10.52
C MET A 169 5.26 4.36 11.96
N VAL A 170 4.34 3.50 12.41
CA VAL A 170 4.44 2.88 13.74
C VAL A 170 5.70 2.02 13.86
N LYS A 171 6.04 1.23 12.83
CA LYS A 171 7.28 0.44 12.80
C LYS A 171 8.53 1.32 12.93
N VAL A 172 8.56 2.47 12.27
CA VAL A 172 9.65 3.46 12.42
C VAL A 172 9.69 4.01 13.85
N GLN A 173 8.53 4.39 14.41
CA GLN A 173 8.40 4.90 15.77
C GLN A 173 8.92 3.91 16.81
N MET A 174 8.66 2.62 16.62
CA MET A 174 9.15 1.56 17.54
C MET A 174 10.68 1.40 17.46
N LYS A 175 11.26 1.51 16.28
CA LYS A 175 12.70 1.27 16.06
C LYS A 175 13.56 2.45 16.50
N LYS A 176 13.08 3.67 16.30
CA LYS A 176 13.74 4.90 16.72
C LYS A 176 12.69 5.85 17.23
N ASN A 177 12.55 6.08 18.50
CA ASN A 177 11.61 7.04 19.05
C ASN A 177 11.60 8.35 18.21
N SER A 178 10.63 8.45 17.30
CA SER A 178 10.48 9.53 16.30
C SER A 178 9.22 10.34 16.62
N PRO A 179 9.25 11.20 17.66
CA PRO A 179 8.06 11.89 18.17
C PRO A 179 7.40 12.79 17.13
N GLU A 180 8.12 13.22 16.11
CA GLU A 180 7.61 14.00 14.99
C GLU A 180 6.58 13.25 14.15
N LEU A 181 6.59 11.91 14.16
CA LEU A 181 5.60 11.09 13.44
C LEU A 181 4.29 10.95 14.22
N LYS A 182 4.31 11.17 15.53
CA LYS A 182 3.14 10.95 16.39
C LYS A 182 1.87 11.68 15.91
N PRO A 183 1.90 12.97 15.51
CA PRO A 183 0.71 13.64 15.02
C PRO A 183 0.07 13.00 13.78
N LEU A 184 0.89 12.44 12.88
CA LEU A 184 0.40 11.74 11.69
C LEU A 184 -0.16 10.36 12.06
N ILE A 185 0.55 9.62 12.91
CA ILE A 185 0.09 8.32 13.43
C ILE A 185 -1.26 8.50 14.15
N ASP A 186 -1.36 9.48 15.05
CA ASP A 186 -2.59 9.75 15.79
C ASP A 186 -3.76 10.12 14.85
N ASN A 187 -3.50 10.92 13.80
CA ASN A 187 -4.51 11.30 12.82
C ASN A 187 -5.02 10.09 12.02
N TYR A 188 -4.11 9.18 11.60
CA TYR A 188 -4.50 7.95 10.92
C TYR A 188 -5.24 6.98 11.85
N MET A 189 -4.76 6.81 13.08
CA MET A 189 -5.42 5.94 14.06
C MET A 189 -6.79 6.46 14.46
N ASP A 190 -6.96 7.79 14.61
CA ASP A 190 -8.27 8.39 14.86
C ASP A 190 -9.25 8.09 13.72
N PHE A 191 -8.79 8.16 12.47
CA PHE A 191 -9.61 7.75 11.33
C PHE A 191 -9.97 6.25 11.40
N ILE A 192 -8.99 5.37 11.50
CA ILE A 192 -9.19 3.92 11.46
C ILE A 192 -10.10 3.43 12.60
N VAL A 193 -9.89 3.96 13.81
CA VAL A 193 -10.60 3.46 15.00
C VAL A 193 -11.96 4.12 15.18
N ASN A 194 -12.06 5.43 14.92
CA ASN A 194 -13.21 6.23 15.32
C ASN A 194 -14.08 6.70 14.15
N LYS A 195 -13.57 6.73 12.91
CA LYS A 195 -14.27 7.35 11.77
C LYS A 195 -14.55 6.38 10.62
N GLU A 196 -13.74 5.31 10.51
CA GLU A 196 -13.96 4.31 9.46
C GLU A 196 -15.33 3.65 9.64
N TYR A 197 -16.00 3.44 8.50
CA TYR A 197 -17.29 2.79 8.48
C TYR A 197 -17.19 1.34 8.93
N ARG A 198 -18.18 0.90 9.72
CA ARG A 198 -18.24 -0.47 10.27
C ARG A 198 -19.64 -1.04 10.17
N LEU A 199 -19.72 -2.35 10.06
CA LEU A 199 -20.95 -3.08 10.27
C LEU A 199 -21.43 -2.97 11.74
N ALA A 200 -22.65 -3.39 12.00
CA ALA A 200 -23.26 -3.35 13.33
C ALA A 200 -22.46 -4.13 14.41
N ASP A 201 -21.70 -5.15 14.02
CA ASP A 201 -20.81 -5.92 14.90
C ASP A 201 -19.40 -5.33 15.03
N GLY A 202 -19.16 -4.17 14.40
CA GLY A 202 -17.88 -3.45 14.42
C GLY A 202 -16.87 -3.91 13.37
N THR A 203 -17.22 -4.79 12.44
CA THR A 203 -16.34 -5.19 11.33
C THR A 203 -16.07 -4.00 10.42
N PHE A 204 -14.82 -3.78 10.02
CA PHE A 204 -14.49 -2.80 8.98
C PHE A 204 -15.27 -3.09 7.70
N ALA A 205 -15.88 -2.06 7.13
CA ALA A 205 -16.70 -2.19 5.95
C ALA A 205 -16.65 -0.94 5.08
N ARG A 206 -17.15 -1.06 3.88
CA ARG A 206 -17.23 0.04 2.91
C ARG A 206 -18.68 0.48 2.70
N THR A 207 -18.83 1.76 2.38
CA THR A 207 -20.10 2.32 1.89
C THR A 207 -20.20 2.30 0.37
N ARG A 208 -19.16 1.87 -0.31
CA ARG A 208 -18.99 1.84 -1.78
C ARG A 208 -18.49 0.47 -2.24
N PRO A 209 -18.91 -0.05 -3.40
CA PRO A 209 -19.95 0.47 -4.31
C PRO A 209 -21.35 0.42 -3.71
N GLN A 210 -21.54 -0.37 -2.65
CA GLN A 210 -22.78 -0.49 -1.86
C GLN A 210 -22.44 -0.38 -0.38
N HIS A 211 -23.41 0.05 0.44
CA HIS A 211 -23.26 -0.01 1.88
C HIS A 211 -23.09 -1.44 2.37
N ASN A 212 -22.41 -1.59 3.49
CA ASN A 212 -22.19 -2.88 4.15
C ASN A 212 -21.44 -3.88 3.26
N THR A 213 -20.45 -3.39 2.51
CA THR A 213 -19.56 -4.21 1.66
C THR A 213 -18.24 -4.42 2.35
N LEU A 214 -17.72 -5.63 2.29
CA LEU A 214 -16.34 -5.96 2.64
C LEU A 214 -15.55 -6.25 1.36
N TRP A 215 -14.38 -5.64 1.25
CA TRP A 215 -13.34 -6.06 0.33
C TRP A 215 -12.21 -6.69 1.13
N LEU A 216 -11.64 -7.76 0.60
CA LEU A 216 -10.56 -8.47 1.28
C LEU A 216 -9.31 -7.59 1.48
N ASP A 217 -9.13 -6.58 0.64
CA ASP A 217 -8.08 -5.57 0.75
C ASP A 217 -8.12 -4.85 2.11
N ASP A 218 -9.31 -4.58 2.64
CA ASP A 218 -9.48 -3.88 3.91
C ASP A 218 -8.96 -4.67 5.11
N MET A 219 -8.82 -5.97 4.96
CA MET A 219 -8.16 -6.79 5.97
C MET A 219 -6.72 -6.31 6.19
N PHE A 220 -5.97 -6.01 5.11
CA PHE A 220 -4.62 -5.47 5.23
C PHE A 220 -4.61 -3.97 5.50
N MET A 221 -5.52 -3.21 4.90
CA MET A 221 -5.53 -1.77 5.06
C MET A 221 -6.01 -1.31 6.45
N GLY A 222 -6.76 -2.15 7.18
CA GLY A 222 -7.29 -1.81 8.50
C GLY A 222 -6.60 -2.49 9.67
N ILE A 223 -6.24 -3.75 9.56
CA ILE A 223 -5.82 -4.58 10.71
C ILE A 223 -4.36 -4.37 11.12
N PRO A 224 -3.36 -4.39 10.22
CA PRO A 224 -1.96 -4.20 10.59
C PRO A 224 -1.68 -2.90 11.35
N PRO A 225 -2.20 -1.71 10.96
CA PRO A 225 -1.95 -0.50 11.75
C PRO A 225 -2.49 -0.62 13.19
N VAL A 226 -3.64 -1.25 13.39
CA VAL A 226 -4.20 -1.49 14.73
C VAL A 226 -3.31 -2.44 15.53
N ALA A 227 -2.85 -3.53 14.90
CA ALA A 227 -1.96 -4.50 15.55
C ALA A 227 -0.63 -3.86 15.95
N TRP A 228 0.05 -3.18 15.04
CA TRP A 228 1.34 -2.52 15.33
C TRP A 228 1.19 -1.37 16.32
N TYR A 229 0.11 -0.59 16.25
CA TYR A 229 -0.13 0.49 17.22
C TYR A 229 -0.21 -0.03 18.65
N SER A 230 -0.63 -1.28 18.87
CA SER A 230 -0.63 -1.91 20.19
C SER A 230 0.74 -1.87 20.87
N CYS A 231 1.83 -1.91 20.09
CA CYS A 231 3.20 -1.90 20.60
C CYS A 231 3.63 -0.57 21.21
N ILE A 232 2.95 0.54 20.84
CA ILE A 232 3.24 1.89 21.35
C ILE A 232 2.07 2.48 22.16
N ALA A 233 0.98 1.71 22.34
CA ALA A 233 -0.27 2.19 22.94
C ALA A 233 -0.27 2.16 24.50
N GLY A 234 0.81 1.75 25.14
CA GLY A 234 0.89 1.66 26.60
C GLY A 234 -0.22 0.77 27.18
N ASP A 235 -0.98 1.31 28.14
CA ASP A 235 -2.06 0.58 28.84
C ASP A 235 -3.18 0.09 27.91
N LYS A 236 -3.28 0.65 26.70
CA LYS A 236 -4.29 0.24 25.70
C LYS A 236 -3.83 -0.90 24.80
N LYS A 237 -2.64 -1.47 25.00
CA LYS A 237 -2.08 -2.55 24.18
C LYS A 237 -3.09 -3.68 23.95
N GLN A 238 -3.67 -4.20 25.02
CA GLN A 238 -4.60 -5.33 24.92
C GLN A 238 -5.87 -5.00 24.13
N MET A 239 -6.37 -3.78 24.22
CA MET A 239 -7.53 -3.31 23.45
C MET A 239 -7.26 -3.38 21.94
N TYR A 240 -6.11 -2.90 21.50
CA TYR A 240 -5.75 -2.91 20.07
C TYR A 240 -5.43 -4.32 19.56
N LEU A 241 -4.77 -5.15 20.35
CA LEU A 241 -4.55 -6.56 19.98
C LEU A 241 -5.88 -7.31 19.83
N SER A 242 -6.79 -7.12 20.79
CA SER A 242 -8.12 -7.76 20.74
C SER A 242 -8.92 -7.29 19.52
N GLU A 243 -8.83 -6.01 19.18
CA GLU A 243 -9.48 -5.46 17.98
C GLU A 243 -8.90 -6.09 16.71
N ALA A 244 -7.57 -6.13 16.56
CA ALA A 244 -6.93 -6.72 15.39
C ALA A 244 -7.31 -8.20 15.21
N VAL A 245 -7.28 -8.99 16.29
CA VAL A 245 -7.64 -10.40 16.28
C VAL A 245 -9.12 -10.59 15.95
N ARG A 246 -10.01 -9.78 16.55
CA ARG A 246 -11.45 -9.79 16.25
C ARG A 246 -11.72 -9.54 14.78
N GLN A 247 -11.10 -8.54 14.18
CA GLN A 247 -11.26 -8.21 12.77
C GLN A 247 -10.84 -9.38 11.86
N ILE A 248 -9.72 -10.06 12.15
CA ILE A 248 -9.31 -11.25 11.36
C ILE A 248 -10.44 -12.28 11.32
N PHE A 249 -11.02 -12.62 12.47
CA PHE A 249 -12.07 -13.63 12.51
C PHE A 249 -13.38 -13.14 11.86
N GLN A 250 -13.73 -11.87 12.05
CA GLN A 250 -14.92 -11.29 11.40
C GLN A 250 -14.83 -11.31 9.87
N PHE A 251 -13.62 -11.07 9.30
CA PHE A 251 -13.37 -11.24 7.87
C PHE A 251 -13.39 -12.71 7.46
N ALA A 252 -12.76 -13.59 8.25
CA ALA A 252 -12.74 -15.03 7.97
C ALA A 252 -14.14 -15.65 7.98
N ASP A 253 -14.98 -15.31 8.97
CA ASP A 253 -16.34 -15.82 9.08
C ASP A 253 -17.18 -15.50 7.84
N ARG A 254 -16.92 -14.38 7.16
CA ARG A 254 -17.66 -13.92 5.99
C ARG A 254 -17.06 -14.32 4.65
N MET A 255 -15.75 -14.40 4.57
CA MET A 255 -15.06 -14.44 3.29
C MET A 255 -14.21 -15.71 3.09
N TRP A 256 -13.94 -16.48 4.13
CA TRP A 256 -13.18 -17.73 4.02
C TRP A 256 -14.01 -18.84 3.34
N VAL A 257 -13.39 -19.57 2.42
CA VAL A 257 -13.96 -20.73 1.73
C VAL A 257 -13.15 -21.99 2.10
N PRO A 258 -13.61 -22.74 3.11
CA PRO A 258 -12.83 -23.87 3.67
C PRO A 258 -12.44 -24.93 2.62
N GLY A 259 -13.35 -25.25 1.69
CA GLY A 259 -13.11 -26.25 0.66
C GLY A 259 -12.00 -25.87 -0.35
N LYS A 260 -11.61 -24.59 -0.41
CA LYS A 260 -10.54 -24.06 -1.25
C LYS A 260 -9.33 -23.59 -0.46
N ASN A 261 -9.47 -23.39 0.83
CA ASN A 261 -8.48 -22.71 1.68
C ASN A 261 -8.07 -21.32 1.15
N LEU A 262 -9.04 -20.58 0.60
CA LEU A 262 -8.87 -19.24 0.04
C LEU A 262 -9.97 -18.32 0.53
N PHE A 263 -9.69 -17.02 0.54
CA PHE A 263 -10.71 -16.01 0.75
C PHE A 263 -11.36 -15.60 -0.57
N ARG A 264 -12.68 -15.39 -0.57
CA ARG A 264 -13.34 -14.64 -1.65
C ARG A 264 -12.96 -13.17 -1.56
N HIS A 265 -13.03 -12.45 -2.69
CA HIS A 265 -12.61 -11.05 -2.72
C HIS A 265 -13.61 -10.09 -2.08
N GLY A 266 -14.91 -10.35 -2.20
CA GLY A 266 -15.95 -9.45 -1.74
C GLY A 266 -17.05 -10.17 -0.99
N TRP A 267 -17.70 -9.42 -0.09
CA TRP A 267 -18.91 -9.83 0.62
C TRP A 267 -19.82 -8.60 0.78
N VAL A 268 -21.12 -8.78 0.67
CA VAL A 268 -22.11 -7.71 0.83
C VAL A 268 -23.20 -8.21 1.78
N GLU A 269 -23.49 -7.43 2.82
CA GLU A 269 -24.54 -7.78 3.78
C GLU A 269 -25.91 -7.85 3.10
N GLY A 270 -26.70 -8.84 3.46
CA GLY A 270 -28.05 -9.05 2.92
C GLY A 270 -28.12 -9.69 1.52
N MET A 271 -26.99 -9.94 0.86
CA MET A 271 -26.97 -10.75 -0.37
C MET A 271 -26.90 -12.23 -0.02
N GLN A 272 -27.74 -13.04 -0.69
CA GLN A 272 -27.70 -14.51 -0.56
C GLN A 272 -26.46 -15.07 -1.29
N ASP A 273 -26.20 -14.59 -2.49
CA ASP A 273 -25.06 -14.97 -3.32
C ASP A 273 -24.00 -13.87 -3.27
N HIS A 274 -22.87 -14.18 -2.63
CA HIS A 274 -21.72 -13.28 -2.58
C HIS A 274 -20.79 -13.51 -3.79
N PRO A 275 -19.99 -12.50 -4.18
CA PRO A 275 -18.99 -12.68 -5.24
C PRO A 275 -18.10 -13.90 -4.97
N ALA A 276 -18.16 -14.88 -5.90
CA ALA A 276 -17.49 -16.19 -5.70
C ALA A 276 -16.04 -16.22 -6.17
N PHE A 277 -15.52 -15.13 -6.76
CA PHE A 277 -14.17 -15.11 -7.30
C PHE A 277 -13.12 -14.90 -6.21
N HIS A 278 -11.93 -15.48 -6.46
CA HIS A 278 -10.75 -15.37 -5.63
C HIS A 278 -9.70 -14.57 -6.39
N TRP A 279 -9.32 -13.41 -5.87
CA TRP A 279 -8.31 -12.56 -6.47
C TRP A 279 -6.96 -12.76 -5.78
N GLY A 280 -5.92 -13.11 -6.54
CA GLY A 280 -4.60 -13.45 -6.00
C GLY A 280 -3.99 -12.34 -5.16
N ARG A 281 -4.02 -11.08 -5.63
CA ARG A 281 -3.52 -9.94 -4.86
C ARG A 281 -4.26 -9.78 -3.52
N ALA A 282 -5.58 -9.87 -3.52
CA ALA A 282 -6.37 -9.73 -2.30
C ALA A 282 -6.10 -10.88 -1.30
N ASN A 283 -5.94 -12.11 -1.79
CA ASN A 283 -5.49 -13.23 -0.95
C ASN A 283 -4.08 -13.01 -0.41
N GLY A 284 -3.20 -12.36 -1.17
CA GLY A 284 -1.90 -11.90 -0.67
C GLY A 284 -2.04 -10.91 0.48
N TRP A 285 -2.98 -9.97 0.42
CA TRP A 285 -3.27 -9.05 1.51
C TRP A 285 -3.72 -9.76 2.79
N ALA A 286 -4.62 -10.73 2.67
CA ALA A 286 -5.06 -11.53 3.81
C ALA A 286 -3.89 -12.32 4.45
N LEU A 287 -3.00 -12.88 3.62
CA LEU A 287 -1.80 -13.58 4.10
C LEU A 287 -0.88 -12.63 4.87
N LEU A 288 -0.55 -11.47 4.28
CA LEU A 288 0.28 -10.46 4.92
C LEU A 288 -0.34 -9.94 6.22
N THR A 289 -1.65 -9.74 6.26
CA THR A 289 -2.35 -9.34 7.49
C THR A 289 -2.09 -10.31 8.64
N MET A 290 -2.23 -11.61 8.37
CA MET A 290 -1.97 -12.62 9.40
C MET A 290 -0.50 -12.64 9.83
N CYS A 291 0.45 -12.46 8.91
CA CYS A 291 1.86 -12.29 9.24
C CYS A 291 2.07 -11.10 10.19
N GLU A 292 1.60 -9.93 9.79
CA GLU A 292 1.76 -8.67 10.54
C GLU A 292 1.16 -8.74 11.95
N VAL A 293 0.04 -9.43 12.11
CA VAL A 293 -0.58 -9.63 13.42
C VAL A 293 0.19 -10.65 14.25
N LEU A 294 0.60 -11.77 13.65
CA LEU A 294 1.38 -12.80 14.33
C LEU A 294 2.75 -12.29 14.81
N ASP A 295 3.34 -11.31 14.11
CA ASP A 295 4.62 -10.68 14.50
C ASP A 295 4.53 -9.90 15.83
N VAL A 296 3.36 -9.34 16.15
CA VAL A 296 3.17 -8.53 17.36
C VAL A 296 2.35 -9.23 18.45
N LEU A 297 1.67 -10.31 18.10
CA LEU A 297 0.82 -11.05 19.01
C LEU A 297 1.66 -11.93 19.94
N PRO A 298 1.53 -11.83 21.28
CA PRO A 298 2.25 -12.70 22.22
C PRO A 298 2.05 -14.18 21.88
N GLU A 299 3.07 -15.01 22.16
CA GLU A 299 3.01 -16.45 21.90
C GLU A 299 1.89 -17.16 22.66
N ASP A 300 1.61 -16.69 23.86
CA ASP A 300 0.57 -17.21 24.77
C ASP A 300 -0.81 -16.55 24.57
N TYR A 301 -0.98 -15.72 23.51
CA TYR A 301 -2.27 -15.08 23.28
C TYR A 301 -3.35 -16.10 22.92
N PRO A 302 -4.54 -16.09 23.58
CA PRO A 302 -5.51 -17.19 23.55
C PRO A 302 -5.98 -17.65 22.16
N GLN A 303 -5.94 -16.76 21.17
CA GLN A 303 -6.43 -17.04 19.80
C GLN A 303 -5.29 -17.12 18.78
N ARG A 304 -4.03 -17.04 19.22
CA ARG A 304 -2.88 -17.10 18.32
C ARG A 304 -2.85 -18.39 17.50
N ASP A 305 -3.08 -19.52 18.12
CA ASP A 305 -3.08 -20.81 17.43
C ASP A 305 -4.15 -20.89 16.35
N LYS A 306 -5.34 -20.34 16.58
CA LYS A 306 -6.41 -20.29 15.56
C LYS A 306 -6.03 -19.45 14.36
N ILE A 307 -5.35 -18.31 14.57
CA ILE A 307 -4.83 -17.49 13.46
C ILE A 307 -3.75 -18.26 12.70
N LEU A 308 -2.87 -18.96 13.41
CA LEU A 308 -1.80 -19.76 12.80
C LEU A 308 -2.36 -20.95 12.00
N GLU A 309 -3.43 -21.58 12.46
CA GLU A 309 -4.14 -22.63 11.73
C GLU A 309 -4.76 -22.08 10.43
N LEU A 310 -5.45 -20.94 10.51
CA LEU A 310 -6.03 -20.25 9.35
C LEU A 310 -4.93 -19.86 8.36
N PHE A 311 -3.83 -19.28 8.86
CA PHE A 311 -2.67 -18.92 8.06
C PHE A 311 -2.10 -20.13 7.32
N ARG A 312 -1.85 -21.23 8.02
CA ARG A 312 -1.32 -22.47 7.42
C ARG A 312 -2.27 -23.07 6.38
N ALA A 313 -3.58 -23.02 6.65
CA ALA A 313 -4.57 -23.47 5.68
C ALA A 313 -4.55 -22.58 4.42
N HIS A 314 -4.46 -21.26 4.60
CA HIS A 314 -4.40 -20.29 3.51
C HIS A 314 -3.13 -20.46 2.65
N VAL A 315 -1.97 -20.68 3.28
CA VAL A 315 -0.73 -21.00 2.56
C VAL A 315 -0.89 -22.24 1.69
N ARG A 316 -1.52 -23.32 2.21
CA ARG A 316 -1.80 -24.52 1.40
C ARG A 316 -2.73 -24.23 0.23
N GLY A 317 -3.76 -23.41 0.41
CA GLY A 317 -4.66 -23.00 -0.66
C GLY A 317 -3.95 -22.22 -1.77
N LEU A 318 -3.09 -21.26 -1.37
CA LEU A 318 -2.30 -20.47 -2.33
C LEU A 318 -1.29 -21.34 -3.08
N ALA A 319 -0.58 -22.23 -2.40
CA ALA A 319 0.38 -23.16 -3.03
C ALA A 319 -0.29 -24.09 -4.04
N ALA A 320 -1.54 -24.48 -3.80
CA ALA A 320 -2.29 -25.33 -4.74
C ALA A 320 -2.73 -24.58 -6.02
N CYS A 321 -2.58 -23.23 -6.06
CA CYS A 321 -2.90 -22.40 -7.22
C CYS A 321 -1.68 -22.02 -8.07
N GLN A 322 -0.46 -22.44 -7.67
CA GLN A 322 0.79 -22.12 -8.38
C GLN A 322 1.12 -23.12 -9.50
#